data_edcc51880a3b548d3bebebe4d0e41f80
#
_entry.id   edcc51880a3b548d3bebebe4d0e41f80
#
_cell.length_a   1.000
_cell.length_b   1.000
_cell.length_c   1.000
_cell.angle_alpha   90.00
_cell.angle_beta   90.00
_cell.angle_gamma   90.00
#
_symmetry.space_group_name_H-M   'P 1'
#
loop_
_entity.id
_entity.type
_entity.pdbx_description
1 polymer ?
#
loop_
_entity_poly.entity_id
_entity_poly.type
_entity_poly.pdbx_seq_one_letter_code
_entity_poly.pdbx_strand_id
1 'polypeptide(L)'
;MKRNGWMHLVLGGALVLAVGTAVAQGPGGGHHGPFGGPMELMGFEGMHGGKLVTGAPFSATSTSTTKQTLQDGTTINRTVQGAIYRDSQGRSRREVSFTGVGPLVAAGGSHKMVAISDPVAGVHYMLNPDKKVAHKMTLPTKGGTAGTANKAQAFEQKMQARQQQEEASGALKVESLGTQMVNGVNAEGTRTTHTIAAGEIGNSAPIQIVSERWYSPDLQTVVQSSRTDPRFGTTTFALSNIQKAEPAATLFAVPADYAVKVGEPGHGHHGGAAARAPAPPPAS
;
A
#
# COMPACT_ATOMS: atom_id res chain seq x y z
N MET A 1 1.81 33.62 67.33
CA MET A 1 2.25 32.31 66.79
C MET A 1 1.51 32.09 65.47
N LYS A 2 2.21 32.34 64.33
CA LYS A 2 1.65 32.20 62.97
C LYS A 2 2.22 30.93 62.37
N ARG A 3 1.36 29.97 62.00
CA ARG A 3 1.71 28.74 61.32
C ARG A 3 1.55 28.96 59.82
N ASN A 4 2.69 29.01 59.11
CA ASN A 4 2.72 29.07 57.67
C ASN A 4 2.56 27.64 57.12
N GLY A 5 1.44 27.39 56.41
CA GLY A 5 1.23 26.16 55.62
C GLY A 5 1.87 26.31 54.23
N TRP A 6 2.82 25.49 53.92
CA TRP A 6 3.33 25.34 52.59
C TRP A 6 2.44 24.43 51.77
N MET A 7 1.84 25.05 50.78
CA MET A 7 1.04 24.32 49.76
C MET A 7 2.00 23.91 48.67
N HIS A 8 2.30 22.61 48.57
CA HIS A 8 3.06 22.02 47.44
C HIS A 8 2.12 21.95 46.24
N LEU A 9 2.39 22.83 45.27
CA LEU A 9 1.79 22.79 43.93
C LEU A 9 2.47 21.66 43.15
N VAL A 10 1.80 20.54 43.01
CA VAL A 10 2.22 19.47 42.10
C VAL A 10 1.79 19.89 40.69
N LEU A 11 2.75 20.41 39.89
CA LEU A 11 2.55 20.55 38.45
C LEU A 11 2.53 19.16 37.83
N GLY A 12 1.35 18.67 37.57
CA GLY A 12 1.14 17.53 36.68
C GLY A 12 1.51 17.91 35.26
N GLY A 13 2.71 17.52 34.82
CA GLY A 13 3.10 17.61 33.42
C GLY A 13 2.21 16.67 32.60
N ALA A 14 1.28 17.26 31.85
CA ALA A 14 0.57 16.52 30.81
C ALA A 14 1.59 16.14 29.72
N LEU A 15 2.03 14.90 29.72
CA LEU A 15 2.78 14.29 28.64
C LEU A 15 1.83 14.18 27.45
N VAL A 16 1.83 15.16 26.56
CA VAL A 16 1.19 15.06 25.27
C VAL A 16 2.00 14.05 24.44
N LEU A 17 1.60 12.79 24.53
CA LEU A 17 1.97 11.79 23.54
C LEU A 17 1.41 12.26 22.20
N ALA A 18 2.24 12.87 21.39
CA ALA A 18 1.96 13.04 19.98
C ALA A 18 1.92 11.63 19.37
N VAL A 19 0.75 11.00 19.44
CA VAL A 19 0.45 9.81 18.66
C VAL A 19 0.51 10.28 17.20
N GLY A 20 1.65 10.02 16.56
CA GLY A 20 1.78 10.20 15.13
C GLY A 20 0.68 9.37 14.49
N THR A 21 -0.35 10.04 13.98
CA THR A 21 -1.44 9.42 13.25
C THR A 21 -0.85 8.76 12.03
N ALA A 22 -0.51 7.47 12.15
CA ALA A 22 -0.36 6.60 11.00
C ALA A 22 -1.74 6.58 10.35
N VAL A 23 -1.91 7.37 9.30
CA VAL A 23 -3.14 7.38 8.51
C VAL A 23 -3.30 5.96 7.96
N ALA A 24 -4.12 5.16 8.61
CA ALA A 24 -4.59 3.92 8.05
C ALA A 24 -5.32 4.30 6.77
N GLN A 25 -4.74 3.99 5.62
CA GLN A 25 -5.44 4.12 4.35
C GLN A 25 -6.67 3.19 4.42
N GLY A 26 -7.83 3.81 4.63
CA GLY A 26 -9.09 3.11 4.55
C GLY A 26 -9.24 2.45 3.16
N PRO A 27 -10.06 1.41 3.06
CA PRO A 27 -10.31 0.76 1.79
C PRO A 27 -10.97 1.77 0.85
N GLY A 28 -10.15 2.38 -0.03
CA GLY A 28 -10.68 3.06 -1.20
C GLY A 28 -11.53 2.07 -1.96
N GLY A 29 -12.82 2.39 -2.17
CA GLY A 29 -13.78 1.55 -2.89
C GLY A 29 -13.40 1.38 -4.36
N GLY A 30 -12.32 0.65 -4.63
CA GLY A 30 -12.05 0.06 -5.93
C GLY A 30 -12.66 -1.33 -5.92
N HIS A 31 -13.30 -1.72 -7.00
CA HIS A 31 -13.85 -3.05 -7.20
C HIS A 31 -12.75 -4.10 -7.00
N HIS A 32 -12.61 -4.56 -5.76
CA HIS A 32 -11.73 -5.67 -5.42
C HIS A 32 -12.43 -6.93 -5.95
N GLY A 33 -11.93 -7.44 -7.08
CA GLY A 33 -12.24 -8.80 -7.47
C GLY A 33 -11.85 -9.76 -6.32
N PRO A 34 -12.33 -11.00 -6.32
CA PRO A 34 -12.11 -12.00 -5.25
C PRO A 34 -10.63 -12.31 -5.00
N PHE A 35 -9.75 -11.75 -5.79
CA PHE A 35 -8.30 -11.78 -5.63
C PHE A 35 -7.87 -10.34 -5.41
N GLY A 36 -7.32 -10.01 -4.24
CA GLY A 36 -6.67 -8.72 -3.99
C GLY A 36 -5.92 -8.31 -5.25
N GLY A 37 -6.17 -7.07 -5.74
CA GLY A 37 -5.69 -6.67 -7.06
C GLY A 37 -4.18 -6.88 -7.19
N PRO A 38 -3.63 -7.01 -8.41
CA PRO A 38 -2.19 -7.19 -8.65
C PRO A 38 -1.30 -6.22 -7.87
N MET A 39 -1.83 -5.06 -7.52
CA MET A 39 -1.16 -4.00 -6.76
C MET A 39 -0.94 -4.36 -5.29
N GLU A 40 -1.91 -5.00 -4.63
CA GLU A 40 -1.79 -5.45 -3.24
C GLU A 40 -0.83 -6.65 -3.15
N LEU A 41 -0.86 -7.53 -4.14
CA LEU A 41 0.09 -8.63 -4.29
C LEU A 41 1.53 -8.13 -4.52
N MET A 42 1.68 -6.94 -5.12
CA MET A 42 2.98 -6.31 -5.40
C MET A 42 3.57 -5.58 -4.20
N GLY A 43 2.92 -5.62 -3.02
CA GLY A 43 3.40 -4.88 -1.86
C GLY A 43 3.39 -3.36 -2.07
N PHE A 44 2.47 -2.87 -2.90
CA PHE A 44 2.31 -1.44 -3.19
C PHE A 44 1.68 -0.65 -2.03
N GLU A 45 1.72 -1.18 -0.81
CA GLU A 45 1.43 -0.37 0.37
C GLU A 45 2.40 0.82 0.41
N GLY A 46 1.93 1.97 -0.02
CA GLY A 46 2.68 3.24 0.05
C GLY A 46 2.95 3.94 -1.27
N MET A 47 2.55 3.42 -2.45
CA MET A 47 2.74 4.13 -3.72
C MET A 47 1.65 5.17 -4.05
N HIS A 48 0.52 5.15 -3.37
CA HIS A 48 -0.55 6.13 -3.61
C HIS A 48 -0.41 7.32 -2.67
N GLY A 49 0.36 8.34 -3.09
CA GLY A 49 0.35 9.64 -2.43
C GLY A 49 1.06 9.72 -1.07
N GLY A 50 1.93 8.77 -0.73
CA GLY A 50 2.73 8.80 0.48
C GLY A 50 3.61 10.04 0.57
N LYS A 51 3.84 10.55 1.79
CA LYS A 51 4.79 11.61 2.06
C LYS A 51 6.16 11.20 1.50
N LEU A 52 6.82 12.11 0.77
CA LEU A 52 8.20 11.91 0.36
C LEU A 52 9.08 11.62 1.59
N VAL A 53 9.77 10.50 1.57
CA VAL A 53 10.70 10.08 2.63
C VAL A 53 12.12 10.28 2.13
N THR A 54 12.85 11.21 2.77
CA THR A 54 14.26 11.48 2.51
C THR A 54 15.11 11.13 3.72
N GLY A 55 16.42 10.93 3.54
CA GLY A 55 17.36 10.69 4.64
C GLY A 55 17.25 9.32 5.31
N ALA A 56 16.50 8.38 4.72
CA ALA A 56 16.35 7.02 5.24
C ALA A 56 16.60 5.98 4.10
N PRO A 57 17.83 5.91 3.58
CA PRO A 57 18.18 4.98 2.51
C PRO A 57 18.17 3.54 2.99
N PHE A 58 17.73 2.64 2.13
CA PHE A 58 17.81 1.20 2.40
C PHE A 58 17.65 0.36 1.14
N SER A 59 18.06 -0.89 1.23
CA SER A 59 17.68 -1.97 0.33
C SER A 59 17.15 -3.15 1.12
N ALA A 60 16.22 -3.92 0.54
CA ALA A 60 15.65 -5.11 1.16
C ALA A 60 15.10 -6.07 0.12
N THR A 61 15.01 -7.35 0.49
CA THR A 61 14.19 -8.34 -0.22
C THR A 61 12.75 -8.23 0.29
N SER A 62 11.78 -8.22 -0.60
CA SER A 62 10.36 -8.27 -0.25
C SER A 62 9.76 -9.63 -0.59
N THR A 63 8.94 -10.16 0.29
CA THR A 63 8.15 -11.38 0.05
C THR A 63 6.70 -11.10 0.39
N SER A 64 5.81 -11.36 -0.55
CA SER A 64 4.36 -11.33 -0.34
C SER A 64 3.80 -12.73 -0.57
N THR A 65 3.03 -13.24 0.40
CA THR A 65 2.41 -14.56 0.30
C THR A 65 0.91 -14.45 0.55
N THR A 66 0.12 -15.01 -0.35
CA THR A 66 -1.33 -15.14 -0.19
C THR A 66 -1.68 -16.61 -0.06
N LYS A 67 -2.39 -16.94 1.02
CA LYS A 67 -2.91 -18.29 1.30
C LYS A 67 -4.42 -18.23 1.38
N GLN A 68 -5.08 -19.03 0.54
CA GLN A 68 -6.53 -19.18 0.52
C GLN A 68 -6.89 -20.67 0.64
N THR A 69 -7.84 -20.99 1.49
CA THR A 69 -8.42 -22.33 1.60
C THR A 69 -9.83 -22.29 1.04
N LEU A 70 -10.12 -23.13 0.06
CA LEU A 70 -11.43 -23.28 -0.55
C LEU A 70 -12.34 -24.16 0.32
N GLN A 71 -13.63 -24.20 0.01
CA GLN A 71 -14.62 -24.95 0.81
C GLN A 71 -14.36 -26.46 0.81
N ASP A 72 -13.75 -27.00 -0.25
CA ASP A 72 -13.36 -28.41 -0.37
C ASP A 72 -12.05 -28.74 0.36
N GLY A 73 -11.45 -27.77 1.08
CA GLY A 73 -10.17 -27.93 1.76
C GLY A 73 -8.94 -27.69 0.88
N THR A 74 -9.11 -27.48 -0.42
CA THR A 74 -8.00 -27.13 -1.33
C THR A 74 -7.34 -25.82 -0.90
N THR A 75 -6.01 -25.82 -0.82
CA THR A 75 -5.24 -24.64 -0.47
C THR A 75 -4.54 -24.05 -1.69
N ILE A 76 -4.75 -22.76 -1.92
CA ILE A 76 -4.05 -21.98 -2.94
C ILE A 76 -3.00 -21.14 -2.24
N ASN A 77 -1.71 -21.37 -2.55
CA ASN A 77 -0.60 -20.57 -2.06
C ASN A 77 0.05 -19.84 -3.24
N ARG A 78 0.21 -18.54 -3.08
CA ARG A 78 0.92 -17.68 -4.05
C ARG A 78 1.99 -16.90 -3.31
N THR A 79 3.21 -16.96 -3.82
CA THR A 79 4.33 -16.19 -3.27
C THR A 79 4.92 -15.34 -4.38
N VAL A 80 5.08 -14.05 -4.08
CA VAL A 80 5.73 -13.07 -4.94
C VAL A 80 6.96 -12.56 -4.20
N GLN A 81 8.11 -12.63 -4.85
CA GLN A 81 9.37 -12.11 -4.31
C GLN A 81 9.83 -10.91 -5.13
N GLY A 82 10.53 -10.00 -4.46
CA GLY A 82 11.02 -8.80 -5.08
C GLY A 82 12.17 -8.17 -4.31
N ALA A 83 12.60 -7.01 -4.79
CA ALA A 83 13.58 -6.17 -4.12
C ALA A 83 13.05 -4.74 -4.05
N ILE A 84 13.37 -4.06 -2.96
CA ILE A 84 13.02 -2.66 -2.73
C ILE A 84 14.30 -1.90 -2.42
N TYR A 85 14.44 -0.75 -3.08
CA TYR A 85 15.53 0.19 -2.87
C TYR A 85 14.96 1.58 -2.68
N ARG A 86 15.51 2.33 -1.76
CA ARG A 86 15.26 3.76 -1.59
C ARG A 86 16.58 4.45 -1.25
N ASP A 87 16.86 5.57 -1.91
CA ASP A 87 18.02 6.39 -1.62
C ASP A 87 17.69 7.54 -0.64
N SER A 88 18.73 8.28 -0.26
CA SER A 88 18.61 9.42 0.65
C SER A 88 17.81 10.60 0.07
N GLN A 89 17.64 10.67 -1.25
CA GLN A 89 16.83 11.69 -1.94
C GLN A 89 15.34 11.29 -2.01
N GLY A 90 15.01 10.05 -1.62
CA GLY A 90 13.66 9.51 -1.67
C GLY A 90 13.29 8.90 -3.03
N ARG A 91 14.25 8.74 -3.95
CA ARG A 91 14.03 7.94 -5.14
C ARG A 91 13.86 6.50 -4.73
N SER A 92 12.94 5.80 -5.34
CA SER A 92 12.65 4.41 -5.00
C SER A 92 12.62 3.53 -6.25
N ARG A 93 13.10 2.29 -6.07
CA ARG A 93 12.99 1.22 -7.07
C ARG A 93 12.37 0.00 -6.42
N ARG A 94 11.41 -0.60 -7.10
CA ARG A 94 10.81 -1.89 -6.74
C ARG A 94 10.95 -2.85 -7.89
N GLU A 95 11.40 -4.04 -7.60
CA GLU A 95 11.46 -5.14 -8.54
C GLU A 95 10.53 -6.23 -8.04
N VAL A 96 9.75 -6.82 -8.92
CA VAL A 96 8.83 -7.90 -8.59
C VAL A 96 8.90 -8.96 -9.67
N SER A 97 9.00 -10.20 -9.25
CA SER A 97 8.98 -11.35 -10.15
C SER A 97 7.73 -12.19 -9.88
N PHE A 98 6.92 -12.37 -10.90
CA PHE A 98 5.71 -13.18 -10.86
C PHE A 98 5.99 -14.53 -11.51
N THR A 99 5.69 -15.60 -10.78
CA THR A 99 5.72 -16.96 -11.30
C THR A 99 4.33 -17.55 -11.12
N GLY A 100 3.72 -17.99 -12.20
CA GLY A 100 2.49 -18.76 -12.11
C GLY A 100 1.22 -18.01 -11.69
N VAL A 101 1.01 -16.74 -12.11
CA VAL A 101 -0.18 -15.96 -11.74
C VAL A 101 -1.05 -15.64 -12.95
N GLY A 102 -2.33 -16.06 -12.90
CA GLY A 102 -3.37 -15.71 -13.87
C GLY A 102 -3.15 -16.31 -15.28
N PRO A 103 -3.60 -15.63 -16.35
CA PRO A 103 -3.42 -16.10 -17.73
C PRO A 103 -1.95 -16.28 -18.14
N LEU A 104 -1.02 -15.70 -17.38
CA LEU A 104 0.43 -15.82 -17.58
C LEU A 104 0.98 -17.19 -17.15
N VAL A 105 0.21 -17.97 -16.35
CA VAL A 105 0.56 -19.37 -15.98
C VAL A 105 0.68 -20.26 -17.19
N ALA A 106 -0.18 -20.05 -18.18
CA ALA A 106 -0.22 -20.86 -19.40
C ALA A 106 1.05 -20.72 -20.26
N ALA A 107 1.83 -19.65 -20.06
CA ALA A 107 3.06 -19.39 -20.80
C ALA A 107 4.34 -19.91 -20.10
N GLY A 108 4.24 -20.47 -18.88
CA GLY A 108 5.37 -21.07 -18.16
C GLY A 108 6.51 -20.09 -17.79
N GLY A 109 6.31 -18.79 -17.96
CA GLY A 109 7.34 -17.76 -17.81
C GLY A 109 7.28 -17.06 -16.45
N SER A 110 8.43 -16.64 -15.94
CA SER A 110 8.55 -15.64 -14.89
C SER A 110 8.56 -14.26 -15.54
N HIS A 111 7.64 -13.39 -15.14
CA HIS A 111 7.61 -12.00 -15.62
C HIS A 111 8.17 -11.08 -14.54
N LYS A 112 9.16 -10.30 -14.92
CA LYS A 112 9.74 -9.29 -14.05
C LYS A 112 9.14 -7.92 -14.38
N MET A 113 8.71 -7.20 -13.35
CA MET A 113 8.33 -5.79 -13.44
C MET A 113 9.23 -4.96 -12.56
N VAL A 114 9.59 -3.79 -13.02
CA VAL A 114 10.40 -2.83 -12.26
C VAL A 114 9.70 -1.48 -12.27
N ALA A 115 9.48 -0.93 -11.10
CA ALA A 115 8.97 0.43 -10.93
C ALA A 115 10.06 1.33 -10.36
N ILE A 116 10.31 2.48 -10.99
CA ILE A 116 11.23 3.50 -10.49
C ILE A 116 10.41 4.77 -10.28
N SER A 117 10.45 5.31 -9.07
CA SER A 117 9.85 6.60 -8.74
C SER A 117 10.95 7.59 -8.39
N ASP A 118 11.01 8.68 -9.14
CA ASP A 118 11.93 9.79 -8.90
C ASP A 118 11.11 11.05 -8.57
N PRO A 119 10.90 11.33 -7.28
CA PRO A 119 10.17 12.50 -6.84
C PRO A 119 10.95 13.80 -7.03
N VAL A 120 12.27 13.74 -7.21
CA VAL A 120 13.13 14.90 -7.49
C VAL A 120 12.92 15.37 -8.93
N ALA A 121 12.95 14.43 -9.88
CA ALA A 121 12.66 14.71 -11.28
C ALA A 121 11.14 14.77 -11.58
N GLY A 122 10.28 14.40 -10.63
CA GLY A 122 8.83 14.39 -10.81
C GLY A 122 8.36 13.33 -11.82
N VAL A 123 9.04 12.18 -11.87
CA VAL A 123 8.73 11.13 -12.85
C VAL A 123 8.60 9.76 -12.19
N HIS A 124 7.83 8.93 -12.84
CA HIS A 124 7.69 7.52 -12.52
C HIS A 124 7.87 6.69 -13.78
N TYR A 125 8.59 5.59 -13.66
CA TYR A 125 8.83 4.65 -14.75
C TYR A 125 8.32 3.26 -14.38
N MET A 126 7.56 2.65 -15.28
CA MET A 126 7.25 1.22 -15.25
C MET A 126 8.05 0.53 -16.34
N LEU A 127 8.99 -0.32 -15.95
CA LEU A 127 9.88 -1.04 -16.86
C LEU A 127 9.38 -2.46 -17.07
N ASN A 128 9.38 -2.88 -18.32
CA ASN A 128 9.23 -4.28 -18.70
C ASN A 128 10.59 -4.79 -19.18
N PRO A 129 11.34 -5.57 -18.38
CA PRO A 129 12.66 -6.06 -18.74
C PRO A 129 12.65 -7.01 -19.95
N ASP A 130 11.59 -7.82 -20.10
CA ASP A 130 11.46 -8.80 -21.17
C ASP A 130 11.37 -8.12 -22.55
N LYS A 131 10.69 -6.96 -22.59
CA LYS A 131 10.51 -6.17 -23.82
C LYS A 131 11.47 -5.00 -23.95
N LYS A 132 12.30 -4.73 -22.94
CA LYS A 132 13.17 -3.55 -22.83
C LYS A 132 12.42 -2.24 -23.10
N VAL A 133 11.24 -2.08 -22.51
CA VAL A 133 10.41 -0.89 -22.62
C VAL A 133 10.21 -0.28 -21.25
N ALA A 134 10.35 1.03 -21.16
CA ALA A 134 10.04 1.83 -19.98
C ALA A 134 8.90 2.80 -20.29
N HIS A 135 7.79 2.70 -19.56
CA HIS A 135 6.71 3.66 -19.64
C HIS A 135 6.97 4.78 -18.63
N LYS A 136 7.18 6.00 -19.13
CA LYS A 136 7.38 7.19 -18.32
C LYS A 136 6.04 7.85 -18.06
N MET A 137 5.79 8.17 -16.79
CA MET A 137 4.65 8.96 -16.33
C MET A 137 5.17 10.16 -15.54
N THR A 138 4.54 11.31 -15.70
CA THR A 138 4.85 12.49 -14.88
C THR A 138 4.08 12.37 -13.57
N LEU A 139 4.79 12.51 -12.46
CA LEU A 139 4.15 12.59 -11.16
C LEU A 139 3.47 13.96 -11.02
N PRO A 140 2.28 14.04 -10.42
CA PRO A 140 1.69 15.33 -10.10
C PRO A 140 2.64 16.12 -9.22
N THR A 141 3.11 17.27 -9.70
CA THR A 141 3.94 18.16 -8.89
C THR A 141 3.12 18.69 -7.72
N LYS A 142 3.73 18.79 -6.52
CA LYS A 142 3.10 19.39 -5.32
C LYS A 142 2.68 20.86 -5.51
N GLY A 143 2.94 21.44 -6.69
CA GLY A 143 2.50 22.79 -7.10
C GLY A 143 1.11 22.82 -7.75
N GLY A 144 0.30 21.78 -7.57
CA GLY A 144 -1.10 21.83 -7.97
C GLY A 144 -1.80 23.03 -7.35
N THR A 145 -2.59 23.76 -8.17
CA THR A 145 -3.37 24.94 -7.78
C THR A 145 -3.98 24.77 -6.38
N ALA A 146 -4.16 25.88 -5.65
CA ALA A 146 -4.74 25.89 -4.29
C ALA A 146 -5.97 24.97 -4.13
N GLY A 147 -6.72 24.75 -5.21
CA GLY A 147 -7.83 23.83 -5.27
C GLY A 147 -7.46 22.34 -5.09
N THR A 148 -6.25 21.91 -5.45
CA THR A 148 -5.81 20.53 -5.27
C THR A 148 -5.39 20.26 -3.81
N ALA A 149 -4.73 21.23 -3.16
CA ALA A 149 -4.39 21.14 -1.75
C ALA A 149 -5.65 21.10 -0.86
N ASN A 150 -6.65 21.95 -1.16
CA ASN A 150 -7.92 21.96 -0.44
C ASN A 150 -8.69 20.64 -0.62
N LYS A 151 -8.66 20.03 -1.80
CA LYS A 151 -9.27 18.71 -2.05
C LYS A 151 -8.58 17.60 -1.26
N ALA A 152 -7.24 17.63 -1.17
CA ALA A 152 -6.49 16.66 -0.40
C ALA A 152 -6.80 16.78 1.11
N GLN A 153 -6.83 18.00 1.66
CA GLN A 153 -7.20 18.24 3.04
C GLN A 153 -8.66 17.81 3.34
N ALA A 154 -9.60 18.17 2.47
CA ALA A 154 -10.99 17.75 2.62
C ALA A 154 -11.15 16.22 2.56
N PHE A 155 -10.37 15.55 1.71
CA PHE A 155 -10.33 14.09 1.66
C PHE A 155 -9.77 13.49 2.96
N GLU A 156 -8.66 14.01 3.47
CA GLU A 156 -8.08 13.57 4.75
C GLU A 156 -9.06 13.75 5.91
N GLN A 157 -9.71 14.92 6.01
CA GLN A 157 -10.73 15.18 7.03
C GLN A 157 -11.91 14.18 6.93
N LYS A 158 -12.37 13.92 5.71
CA LYS A 158 -13.45 12.94 5.48
C LYS A 158 -13.03 11.54 5.91
N MET A 159 -11.80 11.14 5.62
CA MET A 159 -11.28 9.82 6.01
C MET A 159 -11.14 9.70 7.53
N GLN A 160 -10.64 10.75 8.20
CA GLN A 160 -10.54 10.79 9.66
C GLN A 160 -11.93 10.73 10.33
N ALA A 161 -12.89 11.51 9.83
CA ALA A 161 -14.25 11.50 10.35
C ALA A 161 -14.90 10.11 10.18
N ARG A 162 -14.69 9.46 9.04
CA ARG A 162 -15.16 8.09 8.80
C ARG A 162 -14.53 7.09 9.76
N GLN A 163 -13.23 7.16 9.94
CA GLN A 163 -12.52 6.29 10.88
C GLN A 163 -13.05 6.46 12.30
N GLN A 164 -13.23 7.69 12.78
CA GLN A 164 -13.82 7.97 14.10
C GLN A 164 -15.24 7.42 14.24
N GLN A 165 -16.04 7.52 13.18
CA GLN A 165 -17.39 6.96 13.17
C GLN A 165 -17.37 5.42 13.22
N GLU A 166 -16.49 4.77 12.46
CA GLU A 166 -16.34 3.32 12.47
C GLU A 166 -15.81 2.81 13.83
N GLU A 167 -14.88 3.55 14.46
CA GLU A 167 -14.42 3.25 15.84
C GLU A 167 -15.53 3.42 16.86
N ALA A 168 -16.30 4.50 16.80
CA ALA A 168 -17.40 4.77 17.71
C ALA A 168 -18.55 3.74 17.58
N SER A 169 -18.79 3.22 16.38
CA SER A 169 -19.78 2.17 16.14
C SER A 169 -19.28 0.77 16.47
N GLY A 170 -17.99 0.59 16.79
CA GLY A 170 -17.37 -0.72 17.01
C GLY A 170 -17.11 -1.51 15.72
N ALA A 171 -17.37 -0.91 14.55
CA ALA A 171 -17.04 -1.50 13.26
C ALA A 171 -15.53 -1.55 13.01
N LEU A 172 -14.78 -0.64 13.64
CA LEU A 172 -13.33 -0.57 13.59
C LEU A 172 -12.75 -0.59 15.00
N LYS A 173 -11.78 -1.48 15.25
CA LYS A 173 -10.97 -1.52 16.47
C LYS A 173 -9.51 -1.39 16.09
N VAL A 174 -8.80 -0.46 16.74
CA VAL A 174 -7.36 -0.25 16.55
C VAL A 174 -6.65 -0.53 17.86
N GLU A 175 -5.62 -1.37 17.81
CA GLU A 175 -4.86 -1.81 19.00
C GLU A 175 -3.36 -1.61 18.72
N SER A 176 -2.64 -1.04 19.68
CA SER A 176 -1.18 -1.01 19.65
C SER A 176 -0.64 -2.37 20.07
N LEU A 177 0.27 -2.91 19.30
CA LEU A 177 1.01 -4.15 19.61
C LEU A 177 2.37 -3.86 20.26
N GLY A 178 2.66 -2.57 20.55
CA GLY A 178 3.94 -2.15 21.09
C GLY A 178 5.05 -2.11 20.04
N THR A 179 6.29 -2.15 20.53
CA THR A 179 7.50 -2.07 19.71
C THR A 179 8.30 -3.36 19.83
N GLN A 180 8.80 -3.87 18.71
CA GLN A 180 9.69 -5.03 18.68
C GLN A 180 10.68 -4.96 17.53
N MET A 181 11.70 -5.82 17.59
CA MET A 181 12.62 -6.05 16.47
C MET A 181 11.96 -6.92 15.41
N VAL A 182 11.83 -6.42 14.19
CA VAL A 182 11.31 -7.16 13.03
C VAL A 182 12.38 -7.15 11.94
N ASN A 183 12.89 -8.33 11.60
CA ASN A 183 13.89 -8.51 10.54
C ASN A 183 15.12 -7.58 10.67
N GLY A 184 15.57 -7.33 11.90
CA GLY A 184 16.77 -6.54 12.22
C GLY A 184 16.54 -5.05 12.35
N VAL A 185 15.29 -4.57 12.36
CA VAL A 185 14.96 -3.16 12.60
C VAL A 185 13.88 -3.00 13.66
N ASN A 186 13.90 -1.89 14.41
CA ASN A 186 12.82 -1.55 15.33
C ASN A 186 11.55 -1.26 14.52
N ALA A 187 10.43 -1.80 14.99
CA ALA A 187 9.12 -1.58 14.38
C ALA A 187 8.03 -1.45 15.43
N GLU A 188 7.09 -0.57 15.17
CA GLU A 188 5.88 -0.33 15.95
C GLU A 188 4.72 -1.11 15.33
N GLY A 189 4.05 -1.92 16.14
CA GLY A 189 2.96 -2.78 15.72
C GLY A 189 1.60 -2.15 15.94
N THR A 190 0.73 -2.28 14.96
CA THR A 190 -0.68 -1.91 15.06
C THR A 190 -1.53 -3.04 14.51
N ARG A 191 -2.57 -3.44 15.25
CA ARG A 191 -3.62 -4.35 14.79
C ARG A 191 -4.88 -3.55 14.56
N THR A 192 -5.50 -3.76 13.40
CA THR A 192 -6.78 -3.19 13.05
C THR A 192 -7.75 -4.33 12.78
N THR A 193 -8.88 -4.34 13.48
CA THR A 193 -9.98 -5.27 13.24
C THR A 193 -11.17 -4.51 12.70
N HIS A 194 -11.56 -4.82 11.47
CA HIS A 194 -12.76 -4.28 10.84
C HIS A 194 -13.86 -5.34 10.88
N THR A 195 -15.02 -5.01 11.47
CA THR A 195 -16.16 -5.91 11.59
C THR A 195 -17.26 -5.49 10.63
N ILE A 196 -17.60 -6.37 9.69
CA ILE A 196 -18.79 -6.25 8.85
C ILE A 196 -19.95 -6.86 9.67
N ALA A 197 -20.95 -6.07 10.01
CA ALA A 197 -22.08 -6.53 10.83
C ALA A 197 -22.88 -7.62 10.10
N ALA A 198 -23.60 -8.45 10.89
CA ALA A 198 -24.52 -9.41 10.31
C ALA A 198 -25.59 -8.70 9.46
N GLY A 199 -25.85 -9.23 8.26
CA GLY A 199 -26.82 -8.69 7.30
C GLY A 199 -26.31 -7.54 6.42
N GLU A 200 -25.17 -6.92 6.73
CA GLU A 200 -24.65 -5.73 6.01
C GLU A 200 -24.34 -6.02 4.53
N ILE A 201 -23.84 -7.19 4.23
CA ILE A 201 -23.56 -7.66 2.87
C ILE A 201 -24.28 -9.00 2.57
N GLY A 202 -25.37 -9.30 3.29
CA GLY A 202 -26.08 -10.58 3.19
C GLY A 202 -25.47 -11.70 4.04
N ASN A 203 -24.51 -11.43 4.90
CA ASN A 203 -23.86 -12.38 5.79
C ASN A 203 -24.75 -12.69 7.00
N SER A 204 -24.85 -13.97 7.39
CA SER A 204 -25.66 -14.43 8.53
C SER A 204 -25.04 -14.14 9.90
N ALA A 205 -23.73 -13.90 9.95
CA ALA A 205 -22.96 -13.61 11.15
C ALA A 205 -21.92 -12.51 10.88
N PRO A 206 -21.44 -11.78 11.90
CA PRO A 206 -20.40 -10.78 11.71
C PRO A 206 -19.13 -11.38 11.09
N ILE A 207 -18.49 -10.65 10.20
CA ILE A 207 -17.21 -11.02 9.55
C ILE A 207 -16.14 -10.09 10.08
N GLN A 208 -15.09 -10.65 10.67
CA GLN A 208 -13.94 -9.87 11.14
C GLN A 208 -12.79 -9.97 10.13
N ILE A 209 -12.30 -8.81 9.71
CA ILE A 209 -11.11 -8.67 8.88
C ILE A 209 -10.02 -8.11 9.78
N VAL A 210 -8.95 -8.88 9.99
CA VAL A 210 -7.85 -8.51 10.88
C VAL A 210 -6.63 -8.14 10.03
N SER A 211 -6.08 -6.97 10.30
CA SER A 211 -4.84 -6.51 9.68
C SER A 211 -3.82 -6.16 10.76
N GLU A 212 -2.61 -6.66 10.62
CA GLU A 212 -1.48 -6.29 11.47
C GLU A 212 -0.42 -5.61 10.61
N ARG A 213 0.19 -4.57 11.14
CA ARG A 213 1.19 -3.77 10.44
C ARG A 213 2.32 -3.42 11.40
N TRP A 214 3.54 -3.69 10.97
CA TRP A 214 4.76 -3.34 11.67
C TRP A 214 5.50 -2.27 10.87
N TYR A 215 5.55 -1.08 11.41
CA TYR A 215 6.14 0.10 10.78
C TYR A 215 7.47 0.43 11.46
N SER A 216 8.54 0.58 10.68
CA SER A 216 9.83 1.04 11.20
C SER A 216 9.93 2.56 11.12
N PRO A 217 10.03 3.26 12.27
CA PRO A 217 10.26 4.71 12.29
C PRO A 217 11.60 5.10 11.66
N ASP A 218 12.65 4.28 11.85
CA ASP A 218 13.97 4.50 11.28
C ASP A 218 13.94 4.49 9.75
N LEU A 219 13.27 3.49 9.19
CA LEU A 219 13.14 3.35 7.74
C LEU A 219 11.95 4.11 7.17
N GLN A 220 11.07 4.62 8.01
CA GLN A 220 9.83 5.25 7.61
C GLN A 220 9.05 4.40 6.58
N THR A 221 8.97 3.09 6.85
CA THR A 221 8.25 2.15 5.97
C THR A 221 7.70 0.96 6.76
N VAL A 222 6.72 0.28 6.17
CA VAL A 222 6.23 -1.00 6.70
C VAL A 222 7.26 -2.08 6.41
N VAL A 223 7.63 -2.82 7.43
CA VAL A 223 8.62 -3.91 7.32
C VAL A 223 7.96 -5.29 7.36
N GLN A 224 6.76 -5.35 7.92
CA GLN A 224 5.94 -6.56 7.90
C GLN A 224 4.47 -6.18 8.02
N SER A 225 3.61 -6.88 7.29
CA SER A 225 2.16 -6.80 7.49
C SER A 225 1.49 -8.15 7.26
N SER A 226 0.30 -8.31 7.84
CA SER A 226 -0.60 -9.41 7.54
C SER A 226 -2.03 -8.90 7.46
N ARG A 227 -2.83 -9.48 6.58
CA ARG A 227 -4.27 -9.24 6.49
C ARG A 227 -4.98 -10.58 6.35
N THR A 228 -5.88 -10.85 7.25
CA THR A 228 -6.74 -12.03 7.22
C THR A 228 -8.19 -11.62 6.98
N ASP A 229 -8.76 -12.09 5.90
CA ASP A 229 -10.16 -11.93 5.56
C ASP A 229 -10.76 -13.33 5.36
N PRO A 230 -11.75 -13.74 6.16
CA PRO A 230 -12.35 -15.08 6.06
C PRO A 230 -12.89 -15.44 4.67
N ARG A 231 -13.20 -14.44 3.86
CA ARG A 231 -13.72 -14.60 2.50
C ARG A 231 -12.63 -14.87 1.46
N PHE A 232 -11.40 -14.35 1.72
CA PHE A 232 -10.33 -14.32 0.72
C PHE A 232 -9.03 -14.98 1.20
N GLY A 233 -8.94 -15.32 2.50
CA GLY A 233 -7.75 -15.92 3.10
C GLY A 233 -6.82 -14.90 3.74
N THR A 234 -5.55 -15.25 3.83
CA THR A 234 -4.51 -14.44 4.50
C THR A 234 -3.46 -14.00 3.49
N THR A 235 -3.17 -12.71 3.49
CA THR A 235 -2.04 -12.13 2.76
C THR A 235 -1.02 -11.62 3.77
N THR A 236 0.25 -11.97 3.56
CA THR A 236 1.38 -11.49 4.38
C THR A 236 2.40 -10.80 3.49
N PHE A 237 3.05 -9.78 4.05
CA PHE A 237 4.16 -9.08 3.44
C PHE A 237 5.30 -8.97 4.46
N ALA A 238 6.54 -9.18 4.02
CA ALA A 238 7.72 -9.00 4.86
C ALA A 238 8.91 -8.49 4.05
N LEU A 239 9.68 -7.60 4.66
CA LEU A 239 11.02 -7.23 4.22
C LEU A 239 12.04 -8.11 4.96
N SER A 240 13.04 -8.58 4.25
CA SER A 240 14.19 -9.31 4.79
C SER A 240 15.48 -8.79 4.19
N ASN A 241 16.62 -9.18 4.74
CA ASN A 241 17.94 -8.75 4.29
C ASN A 241 18.06 -7.22 4.20
N ILE A 242 17.51 -6.52 5.19
CA ILE A 242 17.46 -5.07 5.22
C ILE A 242 18.88 -4.52 5.43
N GLN A 243 19.33 -3.69 4.49
CA GLN A 243 20.60 -2.96 4.54
C GLN A 243 20.31 -1.46 4.64
N LYS A 244 20.70 -0.83 5.74
CA LYS A 244 20.57 0.63 5.97
C LYS A 244 21.75 1.38 5.33
N ALA A 245 21.93 1.23 4.03
CA ALA A 245 23.01 1.86 3.26
C ALA A 245 22.46 2.52 2.01
N GLU A 246 23.21 3.49 1.47
CA GLU A 246 22.85 4.16 0.22
C GLU A 246 22.97 3.19 -0.95
N PRO A 247 21.87 2.89 -1.67
CA PRO A 247 21.92 2.05 -2.86
C PRO A 247 22.64 2.75 -4.02
N ALA A 248 23.21 1.97 -4.95
CA ALA A 248 23.88 2.53 -6.13
C ALA A 248 22.92 3.41 -6.94
N ALA A 249 23.36 4.63 -7.31
CA ALA A 249 22.53 5.59 -8.03
C ALA A 249 22.02 5.07 -9.39
N THR A 250 22.73 4.15 -10.01
CA THR A 250 22.36 3.50 -11.28
C THR A 250 21.05 2.69 -11.17
N LEU A 251 20.67 2.26 -9.96
CA LEU A 251 19.41 1.57 -9.74
C LEU A 251 18.18 2.44 -10.02
N PHE A 252 18.32 3.76 -9.91
CA PHE A 252 17.22 4.71 -10.09
C PHE A 252 17.17 5.32 -11.49
N ALA A 253 17.99 4.81 -12.41
CA ALA A 253 17.99 5.20 -13.82
C ALA A 253 17.34 4.11 -14.69
N VAL A 254 16.71 4.52 -15.79
CA VAL A 254 16.28 3.60 -16.84
C VAL A 254 17.53 3.13 -17.60
N PRO A 255 17.75 1.81 -17.77
CA PRO A 255 18.90 1.33 -18.53
C PRO A 255 18.91 1.86 -19.97
N ALA A 256 20.12 2.12 -20.52
CA ALA A 256 20.27 2.76 -21.81
C ALA A 256 19.73 1.94 -23.00
N ASP A 257 19.57 0.63 -22.81
CA ASP A 257 19.03 -0.29 -23.82
C ASP A 257 17.49 -0.40 -23.82
N TYR A 258 16.81 0.45 -23.02
CA TYR A 258 15.35 0.51 -22.98
C TYR A 258 14.78 1.59 -23.90
N ALA A 259 13.73 1.24 -24.64
CA ALA A 259 12.92 2.21 -25.34
C ALA A 259 11.98 2.92 -24.34
N VAL A 260 12.16 4.24 -24.17
CA VAL A 260 11.27 5.03 -23.29
C VAL A 260 10.05 5.48 -24.06
N LYS A 261 8.86 5.08 -23.57
CA LYS A 261 7.56 5.53 -24.06
C LYS A 261 6.95 6.49 -23.04
N VAL A 262 6.62 7.69 -23.48
CA VAL A 262 5.92 8.67 -22.63
C VAL A 262 4.43 8.34 -22.68
N GLY A 263 3.84 8.02 -21.53
CA GLY A 263 2.40 7.87 -21.39
C GLY A 263 1.74 9.25 -21.41
N GLU A 264 0.72 9.43 -22.23
CA GLU A 264 -0.17 10.59 -22.07
C GLU A 264 -0.89 10.50 -20.73
N PRO A 265 -1.06 11.60 -19.99
CA PRO A 265 -1.82 11.57 -18.75
C PRO A 265 -3.29 11.22 -19.07
N GLY A 266 -3.63 9.98 -18.73
CA GLY A 266 -4.98 9.55 -18.42
C GLY A 266 -6.10 9.80 -19.41
N HIS A 267 -6.11 9.13 -20.56
CA HIS A 267 -7.38 8.64 -21.08
C HIS A 267 -7.54 7.19 -20.57
N GLY A 268 -8.26 7.02 -19.46
CA GLY A 268 -8.78 5.73 -19.06
C GLY A 268 -9.52 5.17 -20.28
N HIS A 269 -9.10 4.03 -20.78
CA HIS A 269 -9.91 3.25 -21.69
C HIS A 269 -11.19 2.88 -20.94
N HIS A 270 -12.16 3.78 -20.97
CA HIS A 270 -13.55 3.35 -20.91
C HIS A 270 -13.70 2.47 -22.14
N GLY A 271 -13.76 1.15 -21.93
CA GLY A 271 -14.10 0.19 -22.95
C GLY A 271 -15.39 0.67 -23.60
N GLY A 272 -15.26 1.33 -24.74
CA GLY A 272 -16.39 1.65 -25.58
C GLY A 272 -17.01 0.32 -25.96
N ALA A 273 -18.17 0.03 -25.39
CA ALA A 273 -19.08 -0.94 -25.95
C ALA A 273 -19.25 -0.54 -27.41
N ALA A 274 -18.64 -1.30 -28.32
CA ALA A 274 -18.89 -1.17 -29.73
C ALA A 274 -20.40 -1.25 -29.91
N ALA A 275 -20.99 -0.14 -30.31
CA ALA A 275 -22.40 -0.06 -30.65
C ALA A 275 -22.65 -1.14 -31.72
N ARG A 276 -23.34 -2.20 -31.31
CA ARG A 276 -23.80 -3.26 -32.18
C ARG A 276 -24.74 -2.59 -33.19
N ALA A 277 -24.33 -2.57 -34.46
CA ALA A 277 -25.16 -2.12 -35.54
C ALA A 277 -26.52 -2.82 -35.49
N PRO A 278 -27.64 -2.12 -35.74
CA PRO A 278 -28.95 -2.74 -35.76
C PRO A 278 -29.02 -3.76 -36.90
N ALA A 279 -29.60 -4.92 -36.59
CA ALA A 279 -29.84 -5.98 -37.56
C ALA A 279 -30.78 -5.48 -38.68
N PRO A 280 -30.57 -5.88 -39.95
CA PRO A 280 -31.48 -5.54 -41.02
C PRO A 280 -32.85 -6.19 -40.81
N PRO A 281 -33.96 -5.54 -41.27
CA PRO A 281 -35.30 -6.09 -41.14
C PRO A 281 -35.47 -7.36 -41.98
N PRO A 282 -36.38 -8.28 -41.57
CA PRO A 282 -36.61 -9.51 -42.30
C PRO A 282 -37.27 -9.16 -43.67
N ALA A 283 -36.79 -9.85 -44.71
CA ALA A 283 -37.36 -9.77 -46.05
C ALA A 283 -38.78 -10.36 -46.06
N SER A 284 -39.70 -9.58 -46.61
CA SER A 284 -41.11 -9.95 -46.90
C SER A 284 -41.19 -10.94 -48.05
#